data_5d43fee1f50e998998966738554dde89
#
_entry.id   5d43fee1f50e998998966738554dde89
#
_cell.length_a   1.000
_cell.length_b   1.000
_cell.length_c   1.000
_cell.angle_alpha   90.00
_cell.angle_beta   90.00
_cell.angle_gamma   90.00
#
_symmetry.space_group_name_H-M   'P 1'
#
loop_
_entity.id
_entity.type
_entity.pdbx_description
1 polymer ?
#
loop_
_entity_poly.entity_id
_entity_poly.type
_entity_poly.pdbx_seq_one_letter_code
_entity_poly.pdbx_strand_id
1 'polypeptide(L)'
;MYACAGKREIVTEEKQVLPAVEDVVMYEINPRVFALKNAFNVISKHLDSIQFLGVNVVWFMPIYEIGEVNTVNSPYCIKDYKRINPEFGTVEEFKRLVELCHEKGISVILDWVANHTSWDHAWIKEHKEWYTQDSIGNIISPAGTGWNDVADLNYDNADMCLAMIDAMKYWIQEVGVDGFRCDAADYVPYTFWKQAVDSLRAIPNRKLLMLAEGKRKDHFDAGFDMNYAWDLME
;
A
#
# COMPACT_ATOMS: atom_id res chain seq x y z
N MET A 1 51.43 1.83 25.05
CA MET A 1 50.03 1.39 25.03
C MET A 1 49.17 2.57 24.59
N TYR A 2 48.78 2.62 23.31
CA TYR A 2 47.86 3.62 22.79
C TYR A 2 46.46 2.98 22.71
N ALA A 3 45.52 3.53 23.49
CA ALA A 3 44.11 3.12 23.43
C ALA A 3 43.42 3.83 22.25
N CYS A 4 43.04 3.08 21.22
CA CYS A 4 42.13 3.56 20.19
C CYS A 4 40.73 3.69 20.79
N ALA A 5 40.31 4.93 21.06
CA ALA A 5 38.93 5.23 21.36
C ALA A 5 38.14 5.19 20.03
N GLY A 6 37.40 4.11 19.81
CA GLY A 6 36.42 4.02 18.72
C GLY A 6 35.30 5.08 18.90
N LYS A 7 35.22 6.01 17.99
CA LYS A 7 34.05 6.89 17.89
C LYS A 7 32.82 6.01 17.61
N ARG A 8 31.93 5.90 18.58
CA ARG A 8 30.55 5.45 18.31
C ARG A 8 29.90 6.55 17.46
N GLU A 9 29.64 6.25 16.19
CA GLU A 9 28.70 7.03 15.41
C GLU A 9 27.34 6.95 16.13
N ILE A 10 26.87 8.08 16.60
CA ILE A 10 25.50 8.23 17.08
C ILE A 10 24.66 8.27 15.78
N VAL A 11 24.11 7.13 15.40
CA VAL A 11 23.03 7.09 14.40
C VAL A 11 21.86 7.79 15.10
N THR A 12 21.65 9.05 14.80
CA THR A 12 20.42 9.75 15.15
C THR A 12 19.33 9.07 14.33
N GLU A 13 18.45 8.28 14.99
CA GLU A 13 17.19 7.87 14.39
C GLU A 13 16.48 9.16 13.95
N GLU A 14 16.41 9.40 12.65
CA GLU A 14 15.57 10.46 12.11
C GLU A 14 14.14 10.13 12.51
N LYS A 15 13.58 10.99 13.35
CA LYS A 15 12.26 10.80 13.91
C LYS A 15 11.26 11.01 12.78
N GLN A 16 10.66 9.93 12.27
CA GLN A 16 9.56 10.00 11.32
C GLN A 16 8.52 11.01 11.83
N VAL A 17 8.28 12.07 11.07
CA VAL A 17 7.30 13.11 11.40
C VAL A 17 6.15 13.01 10.41
N LEU A 18 5.11 12.23 10.78
CA LEU A 18 3.84 12.31 10.05
C LEU A 18 3.17 13.65 10.36
N PRO A 19 2.55 14.31 9.36
CA PRO A 19 1.71 15.47 9.60
C PRO A 19 0.50 15.09 10.48
N ALA A 20 -0.07 16.07 11.18
CA ALA A 20 -1.39 15.91 11.77
C ALA A 20 -2.41 15.69 10.64
N VAL A 21 -3.48 14.93 10.89
CA VAL A 21 -4.44 14.55 9.84
C VAL A 21 -5.08 15.77 9.18
N GLU A 22 -5.38 16.80 9.98
CA GLU A 22 -5.93 18.08 9.54
C GLU A 22 -4.98 18.93 8.68
N ASP A 23 -3.66 18.65 8.74
CA ASP A 23 -2.62 19.37 8.01
C ASP A 23 -2.14 18.59 6.77
N VAL A 24 -2.76 17.43 6.46
CA VAL A 24 -2.37 16.61 5.30
C VAL A 24 -2.64 17.34 3.99
N VAL A 25 -1.58 17.55 3.22
CA VAL A 25 -1.64 17.94 1.80
C VAL A 25 -1.09 16.80 0.98
N MET A 26 -2.00 16.03 0.36
CA MET A 26 -1.67 14.80 -0.33
C MET A 26 -1.55 15.00 -1.85
N TYR A 27 -0.53 14.37 -2.44
CA TYR A 27 -0.33 14.31 -3.89
C TYR A 27 -0.34 12.86 -4.35
N GLU A 28 -1.27 12.50 -5.23
CA GLU A 28 -1.35 11.19 -5.85
C GLU A 28 -0.34 11.07 -6.98
N ILE A 29 0.46 10.00 -6.97
CA ILE A 29 1.45 9.69 -7.99
C ILE A 29 1.06 8.41 -8.73
N ASN A 30 0.76 8.54 -10.03
CA ASN A 30 0.67 7.39 -10.93
C ASN A 30 2.04 7.20 -11.62
N PRO A 31 2.83 6.16 -11.27
CA PRO A 31 4.16 5.97 -11.83
C PRO A 31 4.17 5.82 -13.36
N ARG A 32 3.14 5.22 -13.95
CA ARG A 32 3.01 5.07 -15.42
C ARG A 32 2.90 6.38 -16.18
N VAL A 33 2.34 7.41 -15.52
CA VAL A 33 2.19 8.74 -16.13
C VAL A 33 3.49 9.53 -16.07
N PHE A 34 4.28 9.32 -15.01
CA PHE A 34 5.56 10.00 -14.84
C PHE A 34 6.60 9.55 -15.86
N ALA A 35 6.70 8.23 -16.11
CA ALA A 35 7.63 7.70 -17.10
C ALA A 35 7.24 6.29 -17.56
N LEU A 36 7.54 5.98 -18.82
CA LEU A 36 7.33 4.65 -19.39
C LEU A 36 8.29 3.59 -18.82
N LYS A 37 9.43 4.02 -18.27
CA LYS A 37 10.45 3.15 -17.63
C LYS A 37 11.17 3.93 -16.54
N ASN A 38 11.64 3.18 -15.50
CA ASN A 38 12.42 3.75 -14.39
C ASN A 38 11.69 4.92 -13.70
N ALA A 39 10.40 4.78 -13.50
CA ALA A 39 9.52 5.83 -12.98
C ALA A 39 10.03 6.40 -11.65
N PHE A 40 10.53 5.56 -10.74
CA PHE A 40 11.03 6.02 -9.44
C PHE A 40 12.19 7.00 -9.55
N ASN A 41 13.14 6.74 -10.47
CA ASN A 41 14.25 7.65 -10.74
C ASN A 41 13.82 8.96 -11.42
N VAL A 42 12.70 8.94 -12.14
CA VAL A 42 12.15 10.18 -12.72
C VAL A 42 11.41 10.97 -11.64
N ILE A 43 10.56 10.32 -10.84
CA ILE A 43 9.80 10.93 -9.74
C ILE A 43 10.75 11.60 -8.74
N SER A 44 11.88 10.95 -8.39
CA SER A 44 12.85 11.52 -7.44
C SER A 44 13.39 12.89 -7.86
N LYS A 45 13.48 13.18 -9.16
CA LYS A 45 13.92 14.47 -9.70
C LYS A 45 12.86 15.57 -9.60
N HIS A 46 11.61 15.20 -9.33
CA HIS A 46 10.48 16.13 -9.20
C HIS A 46 10.07 16.41 -7.74
N LEU A 47 10.73 15.79 -6.76
CA LEU A 47 10.38 15.93 -5.35
C LEU A 47 10.46 17.39 -4.86
N ASP A 48 11.42 18.18 -5.36
CA ASP A 48 11.51 19.60 -5.02
C ASP A 48 10.27 20.40 -5.49
N SER A 49 9.78 20.07 -6.69
CA SER A 49 8.57 20.70 -7.22
C SER A 49 7.33 20.27 -6.44
N ILE A 50 7.25 18.99 -6.05
CA ILE A 50 6.15 18.45 -5.24
C ILE A 50 6.15 19.14 -3.86
N GLN A 51 7.31 19.23 -3.20
CA GLN A 51 7.47 19.91 -1.92
C GLN A 51 7.09 21.39 -2.01
N PHE A 52 7.48 22.07 -3.10
CA PHE A 52 7.15 23.49 -3.33
C PHE A 52 5.64 23.75 -3.40
N LEU A 53 4.83 22.76 -3.77
CA LEU A 53 3.37 22.83 -3.75
C LEU A 53 2.78 22.72 -2.32
N GLY A 54 3.62 22.57 -1.30
CA GLY A 54 3.18 22.39 0.09
C GLY A 54 2.76 20.94 0.42
N VAL A 55 3.06 19.97 -0.46
CA VAL A 55 2.75 18.55 -0.25
C VAL A 55 3.60 18.00 0.88
N ASN A 56 2.96 17.30 1.81
CA ASN A 56 3.59 16.62 2.93
C ASN A 56 3.28 15.11 3.00
N VAL A 57 2.42 14.63 2.10
CA VAL A 57 2.15 13.19 1.90
C VAL A 57 2.09 12.90 0.40
N VAL A 58 2.84 11.91 -0.07
CA VAL A 58 2.65 11.34 -1.40
C VAL A 58 1.97 9.98 -1.29
N TRP A 59 0.95 9.77 -2.11
CA TRP A 59 0.28 8.50 -2.28
C TRP A 59 0.63 7.93 -3.64
N PHE A 60 1.34 6.79 -3.65
CA PHE A 60 1.62 6.05 -4.88
C PHE A 60 0.45 5.14 -5.22
N MET A 61 -0.13 5.29 -6.42
CA MET A 61 -0.98 4.26 -7.02
C MET A 61 -0.25 2.92 -7.03
N PRO A 62 -0.96 1.77 -7.21
CA PRO A 62 -0.34 0.47 -7.07
C PRO A 62 0.97 0.33 -7.85
N ILE A 63 2.04 -0.01 -7.15
CA ILE A 63 3.40 -0.17 -7.70
C ILE A 63 3.76 -1.64 -7.94
N TYR A 64 2.86 -2.55 -7.65
CA TYR A 64 3.08 -3.99 -7.64
C TYR A 64 3.13 -4.58 -9.04
N GLU A 65 3.67 -5.82 -9.14
CA GLU A 65 3.62 -6.59 -10.37
C GLU A 65 2.16 -6.86 -10.78
N ILE A 66 1.85 -6.65 -12.06
CA ILE A 66 0.49 -6.72 -12.59
C ILE A 66 0.26 -8.09 -13.23
N GLY A 67 -0.95 -8.63 -13.06
CA GLY A 67 -1.36 -9.89 -13.66
C GLY A 67 -1.44 -9.84 -15.19
N GLU A 68 -1.19 -10.99 -15.81
CA GLU A 68 -1.19 -11.18 -17.26
C GLU A 68 -2.37 -12.02 -17.75
N VAL A 69 -3.05 -12.75 -16.85
CA VAL A 69 -4.19 -13.61 -17.18
C VAL A 69 -5.49 -12.85 -17.00
N ASN A 70 -6.34 -12.85 -18.03
CA ASN A 70 -7.63 -12.13 -18.10
C ASN A 70 -7.53 -10.63 -17.79
N THR A 71 -6.34 -10.04 -17.94
CA THR A 71 -6.08 -8.68 -17.53
C THR A 71 -6.53 -7.64 -18.53
N VAL A 72 -6.98 -6.49 -18.02
CA VAL A 72 -7.12 -5.25 -18.79
C VAL A 72 -5.91 -4.32 -18.59
N ASN A 73 -4.83 -4.85 -18.02
CA ASN A 73 -3.61 -4.13 -17.66
C ASN A 73 -3.85 -3.03 -16.61
N SER A 74 -4.81 -3.27 -15.71
CA SER A 74 -5.06 -2.38 -14.58
C SER A 74 -3.94 -2.48 -13.54
N PRO A 75 -3.45 -1.37 -12.97
CA PRO A 75 -2.49 -1.41 -11.86
C PRO A 75 -3.10 -2.04 -10.59
N TYR A 76 -4.41 -2.14 -10.50
CA TYR A 76 -5.12 -2.79 -9.40
C TYR A 76 -5.22 -4.32 -9.54
N CYS A 77 -4.75 -4.89 -10.64
CA CYS A 77 -4.71 -6.34 -10.86
C CYS A 77 -3.40 -6.94 -10.32
N ILE A 78 -3.31 -7.12 -8.99
CA ILE A 78 -2.07 -7.45 -8.27
C ILE A 78 -1.67 -8.92 -8.49
N LYS A 79 -0.47 -9.14 -9.03
CA LYS A 79 0.12 -10.48 -9.23
C LYS A 79 0.98 -10.93 -8.05
N ASP A 80 1.64 -9.98 -7.36
CA ASP A 80 2.45 -10.26 -6.18
C ASP A 80 2.52 -8.99 -5.31
N TYR A 81 2.07 -9.10 -4.06
CA TYR A 81 2.03 -7.97 -3.13
C TYR A 81 3.40 -7.51 -2.64
N LYS A 82 4.46 -8.30 -2.80
CA LYS A 82 5.81 -7.97 -2.32
C LYS A 82 6.80 -7.68 -3.47
N ARG A 83 6.34 -7.68 -4.72
CA ARG A 83 7.16 -7.38 -5.90
C ARG A 83 6.71 -6.11 -6.58
N ILE A 84 7.68 -5.35 -7.04
CA ILE A 84 7.45 -4.12 -7.82
C ILE A 84 7.32 -4.47 -9.30
N ASN A 85 6.41 -3.77 -9.98
CA ASN A 85 6.32 -3.79 -11.43
C ASN A 85 7.67 -3.34 -12.04
N PRO A 86 8.35 -4.21 -12.82
CA PRO A 86 9.66 -3.91 -13.35
C PRO A 86 9.71 -2.69 -14.29
N GLU A 87 8.56 -2.22 -14.78
CA GLU A 87 8.48 -0.95 -15.54
C GLU A 87 8.82 0.27 -14.68
N PHE A 88 8.57 0.20 -13.36
CA PHE A 88 8.77 1.33 -12.44
C PHE A 88 10.18 1.38 -11.87
N GLY A 89 10.82 0.22 -11.71
CA GLY A 89 12.13 0.07 -11.11
C GLY A 89 12.23 -1.15 -10.20
N THR A 90 13.15 -1.10 -9.23
CA THR A 90 13.39 -2.15 -8.23
C THR A 90 12.90 -1.74 -6.84
N VAL A 91 12.87 -2.69 -5.92
CA VAL A 91 12.54 -2.44 -4.49
C VAL A 91 13.56 -1.47 -3.88
N GLU A 92 14.84 -1.63 -4.21
CA GLU A 92 15.93 -0.78 -3.73
C GLU A 92 15.79 0.66 -4.24
N GLU A 93 15.40 0.84 -5.51
CA GLU A 93 15.14 2.16 -6.07
C GLU A 93 13.92 2.82 -5.43
N PHE A 94 12.86 2.05 -5.14
CA PHE A 94 11.69 2.57 -4.43
C PHE A 94 12.02 2.93 -2.98
N LYS A 95 12.78 2.07 -2.28
CA LYS A 95 13.27 2.37 -0.92
C LYS A 95 14.07 3.66 -0.89
N ARG A 96 14.98 3.86 -1.87
CA ARG A 96 15.73 5.11 -1.99
C ARG A 96 14.82 6.31 -2.24
N LEU A 97 13.76 6.16 -3.04
CA LEU A 97 12.76 7.22 -3.26
C LEU A 97 12.02 7.58 -1.96
N VAL A 98 11.63 6.57 -1.15
CA VAL A 98 11.02 6.79 0.17
C VAL A 98 11.96 7.58 1.09
N GLU A 99 13.23 7.21 1.17
CA GLU A 99 14.25 7.93 1.92
C GLU A 99 14.36 9.41 1.47
N LEU A 100 14.40 9.65 0.16
CA LEU A 100 14.45 11.01 -0.41
C LEU A 100 13.18 11.83 -0.09
N CYS A 101 12.02 11.19 -0.04
CA CYS A 101 10.78 11.84 0.42
C CYS A 101 10.90 12.24 1.89
N HIS A 102 11.38 11.34 2.75
CA HIS A 102 11.56 11.61 4.17
C HIS A 102 12.58 12.75 4.43
N GLU A 103 13.70 12.78 3.70
CA GLU A 103 14.68 13.89 3.75
C GLU A 103 14.03 15.25 3.48
N LYS A 104 12.91 15.29 2.74
CA LYS A 104 12.15 16.50 2.40
C LYS A 104 10.93 16.74 3.31
N GLY A 105 10.74 15.90 4.34
CA GLY A 105 9.57 15.99 5.22
C GLY A 105 8.27 15.53 4.55
N ILE A 106 8.36 14.68 3.51
CA ILE A 106 7.21 14.12 2.80
C ILE A 106 7.03 12.67 3.23
N SER A 107 5.88 12.33 3.79
CA SER A 107 5.51 10.95 4.10
C SER A 107 5.03 10.21 2.86
N VAL A 108 5.22 8.89 2.83
CA VAL A 108 4.89 8.04 1.68
C VAL A 108 3.85 7.00 2.07
N ILE A 109 2.70 6.99 1.41
CA ILE A 109 1.72 5.91 1.53
C ILE A 109 1.56 5.17 0.20
N LEU A 110 1.24 3.87 0.30
CA LEU A 110 0.99 3.01 -0.87
C LEU A 110 -0.49 2.74 -1.05
N ASP A 111 -0.91 2.63 -2.29
CA ASP A 111 -2.20 2.05 -2.62
C ASP A 111 -2.20 0.56 -2.28
N TRP A 112 -3.21 0.11 -1.53
CA TRP A 112 -3.33 -1.27 -1.08
C TRP A 112 -4.63 -1.90 -1.56
N VAL A 113 -4.51 -2.87 -2.44
CA VAL A 113 -5.63 -3.56 -3.06
C VAL A 113 -5.93 -4.83 -2.27
N ALA A 114 -6.80 -4.72 -1.25
CA ALA A 114 -7.11 -5.83 -0.36
C ALA A 114 -8.26 -6.72 -0.86
N ASN A 115 -9.15 -6.20 -1.72
CA ASN A 115 -10.37 -6.91 -2.07
C ASN A 115 -10.16 -8.12 -3.00
N HIS A 116 -9.12 -8.09 -3.85
CA HIS A 116 -8.93 -9.07 -4.91
C HIS A 116 -7.46 -9.19 -5.33
N THR A 117 -7.15 -10.22 -6.13
CA THR A 117 -5.86 -10.38 -6.81
C THR A 117 -6.04 -10.60 -8.30
N SER A 118 -4.94 -10.63 -9.06
CA SER A 118 -4.96 -11.15 -10.44
C SER A 118 -5.27 -12.65 -10.48
N TRP A 119 -5.70 -13.14 -11.64
CA TRP A 119 -5.97 -14.55 -11.90
C TRP A 119 -4.71 -15.44 -11.94
N ASP A 120 -3.53 -14.86 -12.04
CA ASP A 120 -2.23 -15.52 -12.02
C ASP A 120 -1.41 -15.26 -10.75
N HIS A 121 -2.03 -14.71 -9.70
CA HIS A 121 -1.42 -14.62 -8.38
C HIS A 121 -1.07 -16.04 -7.86
N ALA A 122 0.09 -16.17 -7.18
CA ALA A 122 0.57 -17.47 -6.69
C ALA A 122 -0.48 -18.17 -5.80
N TRP A 123 -1.19 -17.44 -4.96
CA TRP A 123 -2.23 -17.95 -4.07
C TRP A 123 -3.36 -18.69 -4.79
N ILE A 124 -3.66 -18.36 -6.07
CA ILE A 124 -4.68 -19.08 -6.88
C ILE A 124 -4.37 -20.59 -6.96
N LYS A 125 -3.09 -20.93 -7.07
CA LYS A 125 -2.64 -22.33 -7.21
C LYS A 125 -2.33 -22.97 -5.88
N GLU A 126 -1.78 -22.18 -4.94
CA GLU A 126 -1.25 -22.68 -3.67
C GLU A 126 -2.36 -22.78 -2.61
N HIS A 127 -3.34 -21.87 -2.65
CA HIS A 127 -4.36 -21.66 -1.62
C HIS A 127 -5.71 -21.31 -2.24
N LYS A 128 -6.28 -22.25 -2.98
CA LYS A 128 -7.59 -22.04 -3.64
C LYS A 128 -8.70 -21.62 -2.66
N GLU A 129 -8.65 -22.11 -1.43
CA GLU A 129 -9.56 -21.82 -0.32
C GLU A 129 -9.47 -20.36 0.19
N TRP A 130 -8.43 -19.63 -0.23
CA TRP A 130 -8.29 -18.21 0.08
C TRP A 130 -9.14 -17.31 -0.83
N TYR A 131 -9.83 -17.90 -1.80
CA TYR A 131 -10.67 -17.19 -2.76
C TYR A 131 -12.13 -17.57 -2.59
N THR A 132 -13.01 -16.62 -2.86
CA THR A 132 -14.45 -16.86 -2.93
C THR A 132 -14.75 -17.81 -4.08
N GLN A 133 -15.57 -18.82 -3.82
CA GLN A 133 -15.92 -19.88 -4.78
C GLN A 133 -17.41 -19.99 -4.99
N ASP A 134 -17.80 -20.38 -6.19
CA ASP A 134 -19.20 -20.74 -6.51
C ASP A 134 -19.59 -22.11 -5.90
N SER A 135 -20.84 -22.51 -6.10
CA SER A 135 -21.39 -23.75 -5.53
C SER A 135 -20.76 -25.06 -6.08
N ILE A 136 -19.96 -24.95 -7.14
CA ILE A 136 -19.22 -26.06 -7.74
C ILE A 136 -17.71 -25.94 -7.57
N GLY A 137 -17.29 -24.96 -6.78
CA GLY A 137 -15.90 -24.79 -6.35
C GLY A 137 -15.03 -24.01 -7.33
N ASN A 138 -15.56 -23.26 -8.29
CA ASN A 138 -14.74 -22.35 -9.09
C ASN A 138 -14.51 -21.03 -8.35
N ILE A 139 -13.30 -20.50 -8.42
CA ILE A 139 -13.00 -19.14 -7.97
C ILE A 139 -13.80 -18.15 -8.83
N ILE A 140 -14.33 -17.12 -8.18
CA ILE A 140 -15.16 -16.11 -8.84
C ILE A 140 -14.53 -14.70 -8.71
N SER A 141 -14.99 -13.79 -9.56
CA SER A 141 -14.70 -12.36 -9.44
C SER A 141 -15.59 -11.71 -8.38
N PRO A 142 -15.22 -10.51 -7.86
CA PRO A 142 -16.02 -9.78 -6.88
C PRO A 142 -17.44 -9.53 -7.37
N ALA A 143 -18.42 -10.01 -6.61
CA ALA A 143 -19.82 -10.01 -7.02
C ALA A 143 -20.38 -8.59 -7.20
N GLY A 144 -21.11 -8.36 -8.29
CA GLY A 144 -21.80 -7.09 -8.54
C GLY A 144 -20.92 -5.93 -9.03
N THR A 145 -19.61 -6.13 -9.17
CA THR A 145 -18.66 -5.09 -9.57
C THR A 145 -18.43 -5.00 -11.08
N GLY A 146 -18.55 -6.12 -11.78
CA GLY A 146 -18.16 -6.24 -13.19
C GLY A 146 -16.64 -6.37 -13.39
N TRP A 147 -15.84 -6.50 -12.34
CA TRP A 147 -14.37 -6.64 -12.38
C TRP A 147 -13.97 -8.09 -12.70
N ASN A 148 -14.08 -8.45 -13.98
CA ASN A 148 -13.84 -9.82 -14.43
C ASN A 148 -12.34 -10.18 -14.56
N ASP A 149 -11.48 -9.19 -14.51
CA ASP A 149 -10.02 -9.31 -14.61
C ASP A 149 -9.34 -9.69 -13.29
N VAL A 150 -10.10 -9.81 -12.19
CA VAL A 150 -9.58 -10.12 -10.87
C VAL A 150 -10.38 -11.21 -10.17
N ALA A 151 -9.74 -11.88 -9.21
CA ALA A 151 -10.29 -12.96 -8.38
C ALA A 151 -10.57 -12.45 -6.96
N ASP A 152 -11.77 -12.73 -6.47
CA ASP A 152 -12.26 -12.28 -5.16
C ASP A 152 -11.64 -13.05 -4.00
N LEU A 153 -11.18 -12.33 -2.97
CA LEU A 153 -10.58 -12.93 -1.78
C LEU A 153 -11.63 -13.32 -0.73
N ASN A 154 -11.43 -14.47 -0.10
CA ASN A 154 -12.30 -15.02 0.93
C ASN A 154 -11.85 -14.59 2.32
N TYR A 155 -12.48 -13.59 2.87
CA TYR A 155 -12.19 -13.04 4.20
C TYR A 155 -12.68 -13.91 5.38
N ASP A 156 -13.40 -15.00 5.13
CA ASP A 156 -13.68 -16.02 6.15
C ASP A 156 -12.47 -16.93 6.41
N ASN A 157 -11.44 -16.86 5.57
CA ASN A 157 -10.21 -17.60 5.72
C ASN A 157 -9.17 -16.81 6.54
N ALA A 158 -8.88 -17.28 7.76
CA ALA A 158 -7.96 -16.60 8.67
C ALA A 158 -6.50 -16.57 8.17
N ASP A 159 -6.04 -17.63 7.49
CA ASP A 159 -4.67 -17.70 6.99
C ASP A 159 -4.46 -16.71 5.85
N MET A 160 -5.45 -16.53 4.98
CA MET A 160 -5.45 -15.48 3.95
C MET A 160 -5.34 -14.09 4.60
N CYS A 161 -6.15 -13.82 5.63
CA CYS A 161 -6.09 -12.55 6.36
C CYS A 161 -4.70 -12.28 6.96
N LEU A 162 -4.08 -13.29 7.56
CA LEU A 162 -2.73 -13.17 8.11
C LEU A 162 -1.66 -12.95 7.03
N ALA A 163 -1.76 -13.64 5.90
CA ALA A 163 -0.85 -13.46 4.77
C ALA A 163 -0.96 -12.05 4.17
N MET A 164 -2.18 -11.52 4.06
CA MET A 164 -2.43 -10.15 3.62
C MET A 164 -1.79 -9.12 4.57
N ILE A 165 -1.98 -9.29 5.89
CA ILE A 165 -1.36 -8.43 6.92
C ILE A 165 0.17 -8.52 6.87
N ASP A 166 0.73 -9.71 6.66
CA ASP A 166 2.18 -9.90 6.55
C ASP A 166 2.74 -9.18 5.31
N ALA A 167 2.01 -9.20 4.20
CA ALA A 167 2.39 -8.44 3.01
C ALA A 167 2.38 -6.92 3.27
N MET A 168 1.42 -6.39 4.03
CA MET A 168 1.41 -4.98 4.43
C MET A 168 2.60 -4.64 5.35
N LYS A 169 2.88 -5.49 6.34
CA LYS A 169 4.02 -5.31 7.27
C LYS A 169 5.35 -5.23 6.53
N TYR A 170 5.54 -6.02 5.47
CA TYR A 170 6.75 -6.00 4.65
C TYR A 170 7.07 -4.57 4.16
N TRP A 171 6.10 -3.85 3.62
CA TRP A 171 6.31 -2.49 3.10
C TRP A 171 6.65 -1.48 4.19
N ILE A 172 6.08 -1.63 5.38
CA ILE A 172 6.39 -0.75 6.52
C ILE A 172 7.78 -1.06 7.07
N GLN A 173 8.11 -2.33 7.28
CA GLN A 173 9.31 -2.75 8.01
C GLN A 173 10.56 -2.76 7.13
N GLU A 174 10.44 -3.25 5.89
CA GLU A 174 11.59 -3.44 5.00
C GLU A 174 11.81 -2.24 4.07
N VAL A 175 10.74 -1.58 3.65
CA VAL A 175 10.81 -0.47 2.68
C VAL A 175 10.69 0.89 3.36
N GLY A 176 9.96 0.96 4.47
CA GLY A 176 9.87 2.16 5.27
C GLY A 176 8.70 3.08 4.92
N VAL A 177 7.67 2.60 4.22
CA VAL A 177 6.47 3.41 3.93
C VAL A 177 5.71 3.79 5.20
N ASP A 178 4.97 4.88 5.15
CA ASP A 178 4.32 5.51 6.29
C ASP A 178 2.84 5.16 6.43
N GLY A 179 2.34 4.28 5.58
CA GLY A 179 0.95 3.82 5.64
C GLY A 179 0.39 3.42 4.29
N PHE A 180 -0.95 3.39 4.23
CA PHE A 180 -1.67 2.91 3.05
C PHE A 180 -2.91 3.73 2.75
N ARG A 181 -3.20 3.89 1.46
CA ARG A 181 -4.54 4.15 0.96
C ARG A 181 -5.14 2.80 0.56
N CYS A 182 -6.19 2.40 1.22
CA CYS A 182 -6.81 1.09 1.00
C CYS A 182 -7.92 1.21 -0.04
N ASP A 183 -7.67 0.59 -1.19
CA ASP A 183 -8.56 0.53 -2.35
C ASP A 183 -9.86 -0.20 -2.01
N ALA A 184 -10.99 0.33 -2.52
CA ALA A 184 -12.31 -0.28 -2.40
C ALA A 184 -12.62 -0.80 -0.98
N ALA A 185 -12.25 -0.03 0.06
CA ALA A 185 -12.27 -0.48 1.46
C ALA A 185 -13.66 -0.90 1.95
N ASP A 186 -14.72 -0.38 1.35
CA ASP A 186 -16.11 -0.76 1.65
C ASP A 186 -16.44 -2.22 1.33
N TYR A 187 -15.73 -2.84 0.38
CA TYR A 187 -15.91 -4.25 -0.01
C TYR A 187 -15.20 -5.24 0.92
N VAL A 188 -14.28 -4.75 1.73
CA VAL A 188 -13.49 -5.58 2.66
C VAL A 188 -14.11 -5.51 4.07
N PRO A 189 -14.27 -6.66 4.79
CA PRO A 189 -14.92 -6.67 6.09
C PRO A 189 -14.25 -5.79 7.15
N TYR A 190 -15.06 -5.16 8.00
CA TYR A 190 -14.61 -4.40 9.16
C TYR A 190 -13.65 -5.19 10.06
N THR A 191 -13.98 -6.46 10.32
CA THR A 191 -13.18 -7.35 11.18
C THR A 191 -11.76 -7.53 10.68
N PHE A 192 -11.58 -7.64 9.35
CA PHE A 192 -10.24 -7.68 8.76
C PHE A 192 -9.52 -6.33 8.93
N TRP A 193 -10.17 -5.21 8.59
CA TRP A 193 -9.53 -3.90 8.72
C TRP A 193 -9.10 -3.62 10.16
N LYS A 194 -9.97 -3.94 11.14
CA LYS A 194 -9.62 -3.80 12.55
C LYS A 194 -8.38 -4.61 12.94
N GLN A 195 -8.34 -5.89 12.53
CA GLN A 195 -7.20 -6.77 12.78
C GLN A 195 -5.92 -6.26 12.07
N ALA A 196 -6.05 -5.83 10.82
CA ALA A 196 -4.93 -5.35 10.02
C ALA A 196 -4.36 -4.06 10.64
N VAL A 197 -5.18 -3.04 10.85
CA VAL A 197 -4.72 -1.75 11.39
C VAL A 197 -4.12 -1.91 12.78
N ASP A 198 -4.74 -2.69 13.68
CA ASP A 198 -4.17 -2.98 15.00
C ASP A 198 -2.79 -3.65 14.89
N SER A 199 -2.67 -4.63 13.98
CA SER A 199 -1.40 -5.34 13.76
C SER A 199 -0.30 -4.45 13.19
N LEU A 200 -0.65 -3.51 12.31
CA LEU A 200 0.28 -2.57 11.71
C LEU A 200 0.71 -1.50 12.73
N ARG A 201 -0.23 -0.96 13.50
CA ARG A 201 0.05 0.05 14.54
C ARG A 201 0.83 -0.52 15.72
N ALA A 202 0.85 -1.85 15.90
CA ALA A 202 1.69 -2.54 16.87
C ALA A 202 3.17 -2.62 16.47
N ILE A 203 3.56 -2.24 15.25
CA ILE A 203 4.97 -2.19 14.81
C ILE A 203 5.69 -1.12 15.62
N PRO A 204 6.78 -1.49 16.36
CA PRO A 204 7.48 -0.54 17.22
C PRO A 204 8.08 0.64 16.44
N ASN A 205 8.05 1.82 17.05
CA ASN A 205 8.66 3.06 16.53
C ASN A 205 8.12 3.53 15.16
N ARG A 206 6.93 3.07 14.77
CA ARG A 206 6.27 3.49 13.53
C ARG A 206 4.94 4.16 13.84
N LYS A 207 4.73 5.34 13.27
CA LYS A 207 3.42 5.97 13.16
C LYS A 207 2.93 5.76 11.73
N LEU A 208 1.65 5.51 11.56
CA LEU A 208 1.09 5.18 10.24
C LEU A 208 -0.09 6.08 9.92
N LEU A 209 -0.21 6.44 8.65
CA LEU A 209 -1.34 7.16 8.07
C LEU A 209 -2.17 6.17 7.24
N MET A 210 -3.41 5.98 7.62
CA MET A 210 -4.33 5.02 7.00
C MET A 210 -5.52 5.77 6.37
N LEU A 211 -5.64 5.68 5.06
CA LEU A 211 -6.74 6.27 4.28
C LEU A 211 -7.61 5.16 3.69
N ALA A 212 -8.90 5.17 3.96
CA ALA A 212 -9.86 4.26 3.33
C ALA A 212 -10.52 4.91 2.11
N GLU A 213 -10.48 4.25 0.96
CA GLU A 213 -11.37 4.56 -0.13
C GLU A 213 -12.73 3.92 0.14
N GLY A 214 -13.62 4.68 0.71
CA GLY A 214 -14.96 4.22 1.08
C GLY A 214 -15.76 5.30 1.77
N LYS A 215 -17.03 5.02 2.05
CA LYS A 215 -17.93 5.91 2.77
C LYS A 215 -18.42 5.34 4.12
N ARG A 216 -18.08 4.08 4.41
CA ARG A 216 -18.46 3.44 5.67
C ARG A 216 -17.78 4.16 6.85
N LYS A 217 -18.58 4.55 7.85
CA LYS A 217 -18.09 5.28 9.03
C LYS A 217 -17.31 4.38 9.99
N ASP A 218 -17.55 3.07 9.96
CA ASP A 218 -16.86 2.09 10.80
C ASP A 218 -15.36 1.91 10.40
N HIS A 219 -14.89 2.49 9.28
CA HIS A 219 -13.47 2.59 9.00
C HIS A 219 -12.71 3.34 10.11
N PHE A 220 -13.29 4.39 10.69
CA PHE A 220 -12.68 5.10 11.83
C PHE A 220 -12.60 4.20 13.07
N ASP A 221 -13.63 3.38 13.34
CA ASP A 221 -13.63 2.42 14.45
C ASP A 221 -12.60 1.28 14.20
N ALA A 222 -12.35 0.94 12.93
CA ALA A 222 -11.28 0.02 12.53
C ALA A 222 -9.88 0.62 12.70
N GLY A 223 -9.76 1.94 12.88
CA GLY A 223 -8.51 2.64 13.13
C GLY A 223 -7.93 3.39 11.93
N PHE A 224 -8.70 3.60 10.86
CA PHE A 224 -8.31 4.51 9.79
C PHE A 224 -8.31 5.96 10.27
N ASP A 225 -7.38 6.76 9.76
CA ASP A 225 -7.26 8.18 10.07
C ASP A 225 -8.13 9.05 9.16
N MET A 226 -8.35 8.60 7.94
CA MET A 226 -9.09 9.31 6.90
C MET A 226 -9.99 8.37 6.10
N ASN A 227 -11.07 8.94 5.54
CA ASN A 227 -11.99 8.29 4.63
C ASN A 227 -12.33 9.24 3.46
N TYR A 228 -12.79 8.69 2.34
CA TYR A 228 -13.26 9.51 1.24
C TYR A 228 -14.59 10.19 1.59
N ALA A 229 -14.72 11.45 1.18
CA ALA A 229 -15.92 12.25 1.42
C ALA A 229 -16.89 12.17 0.21
N TRP A 230 -17.24 10.95 -0.21
CA TRP A 230 -18.15 10.74 -1.33
C TRP A 230 -19.47 11.50 -1.18
N ASP A 231 -19.98 11.62 0.05
CA ASP A 231 -21.23 12.34 0.37
C ASP A 231 -21.17 13.86 0.04
N LEU A 232 -19.98 14.41 -0.21
CA LEU A 232 -19.82 15.80 -0.66
C LEU A 232 -19.91 15.95 -2.19
N MET A 233 -19.91 14.85 -2.92
CA MET A 233 -19.94 14.82 -4.38
C MET A 233 -21.32 14.45 -4.94
N GLU A 234 -22.21 13.91 -4.11
CA GLU A 234 -23.61 13.59 -4.42
C GLU A 234 -24.52 14.81 -4.12
#